data_d2c69fd6ec17dee52596fcf749e3cc8d
#
_entry.id   d2c69fd6ec17dee52596fcf749e3cc8d
#
_cell.length_a   1.000
_cell.length_b   1.000
_cell.length_c   1.000
_cell.angle_alpha   90.00
_cell.angle_beta   90.00
_cell.angle_gamma   90.00
#
_symmetry.space_group_name_H-M   'P 1'
#
loop_
_entity.id
_entity.type
_entity.pdbx_description
1 polymer ?
#
loop_
_entity_poly.entity_id
_entity_poly.type
_entity_poly.pdbx_seq_one_letter_code
_entity_poly.pdbx_strand_id
1 'polypeptide(L)'
;MLLQQQELFEKKLKKIKDFGFQACTHAIGDSTNRTILKSYGKILKTSNDFRWRIEHVQCISPEDIHLFKKYNIIPSVQPTHATSDFSWALLRLGKNRLTNCYRYQTLF
;
A
#
# COMPACT_ATOMS: atom_id res chain seq x y z
N MET A 1 5.43 1.14 -12.71
CA MET A 1 6.39 0.02 -12.57
C MET A 1 6.35 -0.83 -13.83
N LEU A 2 7.51 -1.11 -14.42
CA LEU A 2 7.59 -2.00 -15.59
C LEU A 2 7.30 -3.44 -15.17
N LEU A 3 6.77 -4.24 -16.10
CA LEU A 3 6.42 -5.63 -15.85
C LEU A 3 7.59 -6.44 -15.28
N GLN A 4 8.79 -6.25 -15.84
CA GLN A 4 9.99 -6.94 -15.36
C GLN A 4 10.34 -6.55 -13.92
N GLN A 5 10.15 -5.29 -13.54
CA GLN A 5 10.39 -4.84 -12.17
C GLN A 5 9.36 -5.44 -11.22
N GLN A 6 8.11 -5.57 -11.66
CA GLN A 6 7.06 -6.19 -10.86
C GLN A 6 7.35 -7.68 -10.63
N GLU A 7 7.79 -8.40 -11.66
CA GLU A 7 8.18 -9.81 -11.52
C GLU A 7 9.33 -10.00 -10.56
N LEU A 8 10.34 -9.13 -10.63
CA LEU A 8 11.48 -9.16 -9.71
C LEU A 8 11.04 -8.88 -8.27
N PHE A 9 10.17 -7.91 -8.09
CA PHE A 9 9.60 -7.58 -6.79
C PHE A 9 8.87 -8.79 -6.19
N GLU A 10 8.02 -9.45 -6.98
CA GLU A 10 7.28 -10.62 -6.54
C GLU A 10 8.19 -11.80 -6.19
N LYS A 11 9.28 -11.99 -6.92
CA LYS A 11 10.29 -13.01 -6.57
C LYS A 11 10.95 -12.74 -5.23
N LYS A 12 11.25 -11.46 -4.95
CA LYS A 12 11.80 -11.06 -3.66
C LYS A 12 10.80 -11.29 -2.53
N LEU A 13 9.53 -10.96 -2.75
CA LEU A 13 8.47 -11.20 -1.78
C LEU A 13 8.33 -12.68 -1.44
N LYS A 14 8.42 -13.53 -2.45
CA LYS A 14 8.35 -14.99 -2.24
C LYS A 14 9.48 -15.47 -1.34
N LYS A 15 10.70 -14.97 -1.56
CA LYS A 15 11.84 -15.29 -0.68
C LYS A 15 11.61 -14.81 0.74
N ILE A 16 11.10 -13.59 0.91
CA ILE A 16 10.79 -13.03 2.22
C ILE A 16 9.80 -13.93 2.95
N LYS A 17 8.75 -14.38 2.26
CA LYS A 17 7.75 -15.28 2.82
C LYS A 17 8.36 -16.63 3.21
N ASP A 18 9.15 -17.21 2.30
CA ASP A 18 9.76 -18.52 2.52
C ASP A 18 10.70 -18.52 3.73
N PHE A 19 11.37 -17.40 4.00
CA PHE A 19 12.25 -17.26 5.16
C PHE A 19 11.52 -16.76 6.42
N GLY A 20 10.22 -16.49 6.33
CA GLY A 20 9.43 -16.07 7.48
C GLY A 20 9.62 -14.62 7.91
N PHE A 21 10.18 -13.77 7.05
CA PHE A 21 10.38 -12.36 7.36
C PHE A 21 9.16 -11.51 6.99
N GLN A 22 9.05 -10.35 7.63
CA GLN A 22 8.04 -9.35 7.33
C GLN A 22 8.50 -8.48 6.15
N ALA A 23 7.63 -8.28 5.16
CA ALA A 23 7.87 -7.32 4.09
C ALA A 23 7.34 -5.95 4.49
N CYS A 24 8.14 -4.91 4.25
CA CYS A 24 7.75 -3.51 4.48
C CYS A 24 8.06 -2.73 3.22
N THR A 25 7.04 -2.17 2.57
CA THR A 25 7.20 -1.48 1.28
C THR A 25 6.60 -0.08 1.36
N HIS A 26 7.30 0.91 0.84
CA HIS A 26 6.78 2.27 0.75
C HIS A 26 5.80 2.40 -0.39
N ALA A 27 4.68 3.07 -0.16
CA ALA A 27 3.71 3.39 -1.20
C ALA A 27 2.95 4.66 -0.87
N ILE A 28 3.09 5.67 -1.70
CA ILE A 28 2.46 6.97 -1.51
C ILE A 28 1.25 7.10 -2.43
N GLY A 29 1.43 6.93 -3.74
CA GLY A 29 0.37 7.08 -4.72
C GLY A 29 -0.62 5.92 -4.74
N ASP A 30 -1.81 6.18 -5.25
CA ASP A 30 -2.89 5.18 -5.33
C ASP A 30 -2.53 4.01 -6.27
N SER A 31 -1.89 4.31 -7.40
CA SER A 31 -1.45 3.29 -8.36
C SER A 31 -0.37 2.39 -7.75
N THR A 32 0.58 2.97 -7.02
CA THR A 32 1.63 2.22 -6.36
C THR A 32 1.06 1.33 -5.25
N ASN A 33 0.13 1.86 -4.45
CA ASN A 33 -0.55 1.06 -3.43
C ASN A 33 -1.29 -0.12 -4.05
N ARG A 34 -2.00 0.09 -5.16
CA ARG A 34 -2.71 -0.98 -5.86
C ARG A 34 -1.75 -2.06 -6.35
N THR A 35 -0.65 -1.67 -6.97
CA THR A 35 0.35 -2.61 -7.48
C THR A 35 0.94 -3.46 -6.37
N ILE A 36 1.31 -2.83 -5.26
CA ILE A 36 1.90 -3.53 -4.12
C ILE A 36 0.89 -4.46 -3.46
N LEU A 37 -0.35 -4.00 -3.25
CA LEU A 37 -1.41 -4.84 -2.68
C LEU A 37 -1.67 -6.08 -3.52
N LYS A 38 -1.71 -5.92 -4.84
CA LYS A 38 -1.91 -7.05 -5.75
C LYS A 38 -0.74 -8.03 -5.72
N SER A 39 0.50 -7.52 -5.70
CA SER A 39 1.69 -8.37 -5.59
C SER A 39 1.74 -9.11 -4.25
N TYR A 40 1.43 -8.42 -3.15
CA TYR A 40 1.33 -9.05 -1.83
C TYR A 40 0.26 -10.16 -1.86
N GLY A 41 -0.90 -9.88 -2.47
CA GLY A 41 -1.98 -10.85 -2.55
C GLY A 41 -1.61 -12.11 -3.32
N LYS A 42 -0.83 -11.97 -4.40
CA LYS A 42 -0.34 -13.13 -5.16
C LYS A 42 0.55 -14.04 -4.32
N ILE A 43 1.34 -13.47 -3.44
CA ILE A 43 2.29 -14.23 -2.61
C ILE A 43 1.63 -14.77 -1.35
N LEU A 44 0.82 -13.93 -0.68
CA LEU A 44 0.15 -14.31 0.58
C LEU A 44 -1.07 -15.20 0.36
N LYS A 45 -1.81 -14.98 -0.72
CA LYS A 45 -2.99 -15.74 -1.18
C LYS A 45 -4.21 -15.63 -0.28
N THR A 46 -4.05 -15.68 1.03
CA THR A 46 -5.17 -15.61 1.98
C THR A 46 -4.78 -14.77 3.19
N SER A 47 -5.71 -14.63 4.14
CA SER A 47 -5.41 -14.03 5.43
C SER A 47 -4.34 -14.85 6.15
N ASN A 48 -3.42 -14.17 6.83
CA ASN A 48 -2.22 -14.77 7.41
C ASN A 48 -1.72 -13.92 8.58
N ASP A 49 -0.70 -14.39 9.26
CA ASP A 49 -0.07 -13.68 10.38
C ASP A 49 1.37 -13.27 10.07
N PHE A 50 1.74 -13.11 8.81
CA PHE A 50 3.06 -12.62 8.43
C PHE A 50 3.26 -11.15 8.77
N ARG A 51 2.18 -10.38 8.92
CA ARG A 51 2.19 -8.96 9.31
C ARG A 51 2.96 -8.07 8.34
N TRP A 52 2.84 -8.36 7.06
CA TRP A 52 3.45 -7.52 6.04
C TRP A 52 2.83 -6.14 6.05
N ARG A 53 3.63 -5.11 5.79
CA ARG A 53 3.22 -3.71 5.88
C ARG A 53 3.43 -2.96 4.58
N ILE A 54 2.59 -1.96 4.38
CA ILE A 54 2.83 -0.91 3.39
C ILE A 54 2.97 0.40 4.16
N GLU A 55 4.09 1.07 3.99
CA GLU A 55 4.39 2.32 4.68
C GLU A 55 3.75 3.50 3.95
N HIS A 56 3.31 4.48 4.69
CA HIS A 56 2.67 5.72 4.29
C HIS A 56 1.21 5.57 3.87
N VAL A 57 0.90 4.87 2.79
CA VAL A 57 -0.47 4.71 2.26
C VAL A 57 -1.20 6.06 2.19
N GLN A 58 -0.52 7.09 1.65
CA GLN A 58 -1.11 8.43 1.60
C GLN A 58 -2.32 8.49 0.68
N CYS A 59 -2.24 7.86 -0.49
CA CYS A 59 -3.33 7.83 -1.46
C CYS A 59 -3.68 6.38 -1.78
N ILE A 60 -4.97 6.06 -1.67
CA ILE A 60 -5.46 4.72 -1.97
C ILE A 60 -6.88 4.81 -2.55
N SER A 61 -7.12 4.04 -3.62
CA SER A 61 -8.46 3.96 -4.20
C SER A 61 -9.41 3.22 -3.27
N PRO A 62 -10.67 3.66 -3.13
CA PRO A 62 -11.64 2.97 -2.28
C PRO A 62 -11.80 1.49 -2.62
N GLU A 63 -11.64 1.15 -3.90
CA GLU A 63 -11.73 -0.22 -4.39
C GLU A 63 -10.66 -1.15 -3.82
N ASP A 64 -9.53 -0.59 -3.38
CA ASP A 64 -8.38 -1.36 -2.93
C ASP A 64 -8.30 -1.46 -1.40
N ILE A 65 -9.09 -0.69 -0.66
CA ILE A 65 -9.02 -0.65 0.80
C ILE A 65 -9.30 -2.03 1.41
N HIS A 66 -10.26 -2.77 0.85
CA HIS A 66 -10.61 -4.10 1.36
C HIS A 66 -9.47 -5.12 1.28
N LEU A 67 -8.48 -4.88 0.41
CA LEU A 67 -7.35 -5.80 0.24
C LEU A 67 -6.46 -5.86 1.48
N PHE A 68 -6.39 -4.78 2.24
CA PHE A 68 -5.66 -4.80 3.52
C PHE A 68 -6.23 -5.83 4.47
N LYS A 69 -7.54 -5.88 4.60
CA LYS A 69 -8.22 -6.85 5.46
C LYS A 69 -8.17 -8.25 4.87
N LYS A 70 -8.37 -8.36 3.56
CA LYS A 70 -8.38 -9.66 2.87
C LYS A 70 -7.09 -10.45 3.07
N TYR A 71 -5.95 -9.77 3.00
CA TYR A 71 -4.64 -10.40 3.11
C TYR A 71 -3.96 -10.11 4.45
N ASN A 72 -4.66 -9.48 5.37
CA ASN A 72 -4.15 -9.09 6.68
C ASN A 72 -2.85 -8.26 6.57
N ILE A 73 -2.86 -7.27 5.69
CA ILE A 73 -1.75 -6.34 5.46
C ILE A 73 -1.94 -5.13 6.38
N ILE A 74 -0.85 -4.67 6.99
CA ILE A 74 -0.87 -3.55 7.94
C ILE A 74 -0.58 -2.23 7.19
N PRO A 75 -1.55 -1.28 7.16
CA PRO A 75 -1.24 0.06 6.68
C PRO A 75 -0.51 0.84 7.77
N SER A 76 0.77 1.14 7.53
CA SER A 76 1.59 1.87 8.48
C SER A 76 1.60 3.35 8.09
N VAL A 77 0.72 4.13 8.70
CA VAL A 77 0.46 5.51 8.29
C VAL A 77 1.10 6.52 9.24
N GLN A 78 1.37 7.71 8.70
CA GLN A 78 1.85 8.86 9.48
C GLN A 78 0.83 9.99 9.35
N PRO A 79 -0.10 10.13 10.30
CA PRO A 79 -1.17 11.13 10.21
C PRO A 79 -0.67 12.57 10.08
N THR A 80 0.53 12.88 10.54
CA THR A 80 1.13 14.20 10.37
C THR A 80 1.30 14.61 8.91
N HIS A 81 1.41 13.66 7.99
CA HIS A 81 1.48 13.96 6.56
C HIS A 81 0.20 14.63 6.06
N ALA A 82 -0.95 14.33 6.65
CA ALA A 82 -2.20 14.95 6.25
C ALA A 82 -2.20 16.46 6.52
N THR A 83 -1.53 16.92 7.58
CA THR A 83 -1.44 18.35 7.91
C THR A 83 -0.27 19.04 7.22
N SER A 84 0.89 18.40 7.13
CA SER A 84 2.10 19.03 6.58
C SER A 84 2.11 19.06 5.05
N ASP A 85 1.53 18.04 4.39
CA ASP A 85 1.63 17.88 2.94
C ASP A 85 0.35 18.24 2.19
N PHE A 86 -0.74 18.57 2.89
CA PHE A 86 -2.06 18.76 2.27
C PHE A 86 -2.07 19.79 1.15
N SER A 87 -1.53 20.98 1.41
CA SER A 87 -1.51 22.06 0.40
C SER A 87 -0.70 21.68 -0.83
N TRP A 88 0.41 21.01 -0.61
CA TRP A 88 1.28 20.56 -1.69
C TRP A 88 0.60 19.47 -2.52
N ALA A 89 -0.06 18.51 -1.86
CA ALA A 89 -0.78 17.44 -2.53
C ALA A 89 -1.95 17.98 -3.37
N LEU A 90 -2.66 18.99 -2.87
CA LEU A 90 -3.74 19.63 -3.61
C LEU A 90 -3.24 20.24 -4.92
N LEU A 91 -2.08 20.90 -4.90
CA LEU A 91 -1.48 21.49 -6.10
C LEU A 91 -1.03 20.43 -7.12
N ARG A 92 -0.55 19.28 -6.65
CA ARG A 92 -0.01 18.23 -7.52
C ARG A 92 -1.06 17.29 -8.09
N LEU A 93 -2.02 16.88 -7.26
CA LEU A 93 -2.97 15.83 -7.60
C LEU A 93 -4.32 16.36 -8.10
N GLY A 94 -4.66 17.60 -7.74
CA GLY A 94 -5.98 18.13 -7.99
C GLY A 94 -7.00 17.59 -6.99
N LYS A 95 -8.16 18.27 -6.92
CA LYS A 95 -9.18 18.02 -5.91
C LYS A 95 -9.74 16.60 -5.97
N ASN A 96 -10.01 16.09 -7.19
CA ASN A 96 -10.66 14.79 -7.35
C ASN A 96 -9.77 13.62 -6.88
N ARG A 97 -8.48 13.69 -7.17
CA ARG A 97 -7.55 12.64 -6.74
C ARG A 97 -7.24 12.76 -5.25
N LEU A 98 -7.26 13.98 -4.71
CA LEU A 98 -6.97 14.22 -3.31
C LEU A 98 -7.99 13.57 -2.38
N THR A 99 -9.25 13.36 -2.82
CA THR A 99 -10.26 12.69 -2.01
C THR A 99 -9.87 11.25 -1.64
N ASN A 100 -8.97 10.64 -2.40
CA ASN A 100 -8.48 9.29 -2.12
C ASN A 100 -7.21 9.27 -1.28
N CYS A 101 -6.73 10.43 -0.84
CA CYS A 101 -5.52 10.55 -0.04
C CYS A 101 -5.88 10.74 1.43
N TYR A 102 -4.99 10.29 2.31
CA TYR A 102 -5.14 10.45 3.76
C TYR A 102 -6.41 9.80 4.32
N ARG A 103 -6.79 8.65 3.79
CA ARG A 103 -8.01 7.93 4.19
C ARG A 103 -7.81 7.08 5.45
N TYR A 104 -7.17 7.64 6.45
CA TYR A 104 -6.77 6.87 7.63
C TYR A 104 -7.95 6.31 8.42
N GLN A 105 -9.05 7.05 8.52
CA GLN A 105 -10.25 6.55 9.20
C GLN A 105 -10.85 5.33 8.50
N THR A 106 -10.86 5.35 7.17
CA THR A 106 -11.42 4.24 6.40
C THR A 106 -10.55 2.99 6.48
N LEU A 107 -9.22 3.15 6.62
CA LEU A 107 -8.28 2.03 6.73
C LEU A 107 -8.39 1.31 8.09
N PHE A 108 -8.80 2.01 9.10
CA PHE A 108 -8.94 1.47 10.46
C PHE A 108 -10.40 1.44 10.88
#